data_5a320136d1ccc76dc2a48447f5557a24
#
_entry.id   5a320136d1ccc76dc2a48447f5557a24
#
_cell.length_a   1.000
_cell.length_b   1.000
_cell.length_c   1.000
_cell.angle_alpha   90.00
_cell.angle_beta   90.00
_cell.angle_gamma   90.00
#
_symmetry.space_group_name_H-M   'P 1'
#
loop_
_entity.id
_entity.type
_entity.pdbx_description
1 polymer ?
#
loop_
_entity_poly.entity_id
_entity_poly.type
_entity_poly.pdbx_seq_one_letter_code
_entity_poly.pdbx_strand_id
1 'polypeptide(L)'
;MKALLISIFSLMFLLSCSECDEGFTATKIESTTISKGQYFNTNYFAPQHGIVIYNQDEWNQFKALAWQLEEYPAETEVDFDQYIVIAAIDNVHQAGGYDIQVVSVTEYSSNVVAKIAYTQTANFSTPITRPYHFVKILRPAKSVILKDAVF
;
A
#
# COMPACT_ATOMS: atom_id res chain seq x y z
N MET A 1 56.12 -31.10 -51.72
CA MET A 1 55.41 -29.83 -51.72
C MET A 1 53.95 -30.10 -51.43
N LYS A 2 53.49 -30.10 -50.18
CA LYS A 2 52.08 -30.22 -49.78
C LYS A 2 51.85 -29.25 -48.61
N ALA A 3 51.14 -28.23 -48.90
CA ALA A 3 50.75 -27.25 -47.89
C ALA A 3 49.69 -27.84 -46.95
N LEU A 4 49.97 -27.85 -45.63
CA LEU A 4 49.10 -28.32 -44.63
C LEU A 4 48.29 -27.10 -44.10
N LEU A 5 47.03 -27.02 -44.47
CA LEU A 5 46.08 -26.02 -43.94
C LEU A 5 45.61 -26.47 -42.56
N ILE A 6 46.12 -25.81 -41.51
CA ILE A 6 45.64 -26.01 -40.17
C ILE A 6 44.45 -25.08 -40.01
N SER A 7 43.25 -25.65 -40.02
CA SER A 7 42.00 -24.94 -39.65
C SER A 7 41.92 -24.85 -38.13
N ILE A 8 42.14 -23.64 -37.61
CA ILE A 8 41.93 -23.36 -36.21
C ILE A 8 40.43 -23.12 -36.02
N PHE A 9 39.73 -24.14 -35.54
CA PHE A 9 38.34 -24.01 -35.12
C PHE A 9 38.31 -23.29 -33.78
N SER A 10 38.08 -21.98 -33.86
CA SER A 10 37.87 -21.13 -32.68
C SER A 10 36.54 -21.52 -32.02
N LEU A 11 36.65 -22.32 -30.96
CA LEU A 11 35.51 -22.68 -30.12
C LEU A 11 35.15 -21.44 -29.27
N MET A 12 34.27 -20.61 -29.80
CA MET A 12 33.63 -19.55 -29.03
C MET A 12 32.74 -20.19 -27.96
N PHE A 13 33.29 -20.31 -26.76
CA PHE A 13 32.48 -20.52 -25.57
C PHE A 13 31.60 -19.29 -25.37
N LEU A 14 30.38 -19.37 -25.85
CA LEU A 14 29.31 -18.49 -25.38
C LEU A 14 29.08 -18.88 -23.92
N LEU A 15 29.76 -18.20 -23.02
CA LEU A 15 29.33 -18.09 -21.65
C LEU A 15 27.99 -17.32 -21.67
N SER A 16 26.91 -18.05 -21.88
CA SER A 16 25.58 -17.62 -21.52
C SER A 16 25.57 -17.56 -20.00
N CYS A 17 25.91 -16.40 -19.48
CA CYS A 17 25.57 -16.04 -18.12
C CYS A 17 24.06 -15.95 -18.14
N SER A 18 23.35 -17.03 -17.86
CA SER A 18 22.01 -16.98 -17.36
C SER A 18 22.17 -16.35 -15.97
N GLU A 19 22.02 -15.01 -15.89
CA GLU A 19 21.61 -14.41 -14.65
C GLU A 19 20.36 -15.19 -14.24
N CYS A 20 20.54 -16.09 -13.29
CA CYS A 20 19.43 -16.58 -12.51
C CYS A 20 18.88 -15.33 -11.84
N ASP A 21 17.87 -14.74 -12.45
CA ASP A 21 16.92 -13.87 -11.76
C ASP A 21 16.36 -14.76 -10.64
N GLU A 22 17.00 -14.71 -9.46
CA GLU A 22 16.44 -15.34 -8.26
C GLU A 22 15.10 -14.67 -8.08
N GLY A 23 14.08 -15.32 -8.63
CA GLY A 23 12.74 -14.78 -8.76
C GLY A 23 12.26 -14.29 -7.42
N PHE A 24 12.23 -12.96 -7.23
CA PHE A 24 11.75 -12.33 -6.00
C PHE A 24 10.38 -12.90 -5.69
N THR A 25 10.27 -13.65 -4.60
CA THR A 25 8.99 -14.16 -4.13
C THR A 25 8.25 -13.04 -3.42
N ALA A 26 7.06 -12.71 -3.90
CA ALA A 26 6.21 -11.71 -3.27
C ALA A 26 5.93 -12.08 -1.81
N THR A 27 6.23 -11.18 -0.88
CA THR A 27 6.12 -11.42 0.56
C THR A 27 4.99 -10.60 1.15
N LYS A 28 4.10 -11.26 1.89
CA LYS A 28 3.03 -10.57 2.62
C LYS A 28 3.61 -9.80 3.80
N ILE A 29 3.20 -8.54 3.93
CA ILE A 29 3.49 -7.69 5.09
C ILE A 29 2.22 -7.66 5.97
N GLU A 30 2.38 -7.97 7.25
CA GLU A 30 1.28 -7.89 8.22
C GLU A 30 0.95 -6.43 8.53
N SER A 31 -0.33 -6.14 8.64
CA SER A 31 -0.86 -4.82 8.96
C SER A 31 -1.68 -4.86 10.25
N THR A 32 -1.53 -3.83 11.09
CA THR A 32 -2.31 -3.67 12.31
C THR A 32 -3.23 -2.46 12.15
N THR A 33 -4.52 -2.65 12.38
CA THR A 33 -5.50 -1.55 12.36
C THR A 33 -5.23 -0.57 13.51
N ILE A 34 -5.12 0.71 13.18
CA ILE A 34 -5.09 1.83 14.12
C ILE A 34 -6.51 2.33 14.37
N SER A 35 -7.26 2.56 13.29
CA SER A 35 -8.62 3.05 13.34
C SER A 35 -9.40 2.68 12.09
N LYS A 36 -10.70 2.46 12.24
CA LYS A 36 -11.63 2.23 11.13
C LYS A 36 -12.98 2.83 11.48
N GLY A 37 -13.63 3.47 10.52
CA GLY A 37 -14.94 4.09 10.76
C GLY A 37 -15.62 4.58 9.49
N GLN A 38 -16.76 5.25 9.71
CA GLN A 38 -17.67 5.71 8.66
C GLN A 38 -17.68 7.23 8.49
N TYR A 39 -17.10 7.99 9.42
CA TYR A 39 -17.26 9.44 9.49
C TYR A 39 -15.93 10.16 9.51
N PHE A 40 -15.19 10.07 8.41
CA PHE A 40 -14.01 10.89 8.21
C PHE A 40 -14.41 12.33 7.83
N ASN A 41 -13.53 13.29 8.11
CA ASN A 41 -13.76 14.69 7.75
C ASN A 41 -14.08 14.85 6.24
N THR A 42 -15.32 15.25 5.94
CA THR A 42 -15.81 15.40 4.56
C THR A 42 -15.16 16.56 3.81
N ASN A 43 -14.59 17.54 4.51
CA ASN A 43 -13.89 18.68 3.91
C ASN A 43 -12.40 18.41 3.60
N TYR A 44 -11.87 17.28 4.09
CA TYR A 44 -10.48 16.91 3.76
C TYR A 44 -10.36 16.42 2.33
N PHE A 45 -9.48 17.03 1.55
CA PHE A 45 -9.17 16.53 0.22
C PHE A 45 -8.18 15.37 0.34
N ALA A 46 -8.65 14.14 0.17
CA ALA A 46 -7.82 12.95 0.12
C ALA A 46 -7.48 12.61 -1.34
N PRO A 47 -6.23 12.22 -1.64
CA PRO A 47 -5.91 11.56 -2.90
C PRO A 47 -6.73 10.28 -3.08
N GLN A 48 -6.85 9.83 -4.33
CA GLN A 48 -7.50 8.55 -4.63
C GLN A 48 -6.87 7.42 -3.80
N HIS A 49 -7.70 6.58 -3.19
CA HIS A 49 -7.35 5.48 -2.29
C HIS A 49 -6.79 5.89 -0.91
N GLY A 50 -6.36 7.13 -0.72
CA GLY A 50 -5.79 7.60 0.55
C GLY A 50 -4.34 8.05 0.45
N ILE A 51 -3.63 8.02 1.58
CA ILE A 51 -2.24 8.47 1.70
C ILE A 51 -1.38 7.48 2.48
N VAL A 52 -0.07 7.55 2.25
CA VAL A 52 0.95 6.87 3.07
C VAL A 52 1.70 7.93 3.87
N ILE A 53 1.82 7.72 5.18
CA ILE A 53 2.41 8.66 6.15
C ILE A 53 3.69 8.03 6.68
N TYR A 54 4.80 8.75 6.56
CA TYR A 54 6.13 8.22 6.83
C TYR A 54 6.78 8.76 8.10
N ASN A 55 6.26 9.82 8.69
CA ASN A 55 6.86 10.46 9.87
C ASN A 55 5.82 11.07 10.81
N GLN A 56 6.30 11.43 12.01
CA GLN A 56 5.46 11.96 13.09
C GLN A 56 4.80 13.30 12.74
N ASP A 57 5.49 14.16 11.99
CA ASP A 57 4.97 15.49 11.63
C ASP A 57 3.80 15.36 10.65
N GLU A 58 3.94 14.53 9.62
CA GLU A 58 2.87 14.19 8.68
C GLU A 58 1.67 13.56 9.42
N TRP A 59 1.94 12.67 10.38
CA TRP A 59 0.91 12.03 11.18
C TRP A 59 0.15 13.04 12.06
N ASN A 60 0.86 13.95 12.70
CA ASN A 60 0.24 15.00 13.52
C ASN A 60 -0.62 15.95 12.69
N GLN A 61 -0.14 16.37 11.51
CA GLN A 61 -0.91 17.17 10.57
C GLN A 61 -2.16 16.42 10.09
N PHE A 62 -1.99 15.16 9.73
CA PHE A 62 -3.10 14.31 9.29
C PHE A 62 -4.15 14.15 10.39
N LYS A 63 -3.73 13.84 11.63
CA LYS A 63 -4.64 13.72 12.78
C LYS A 63 -5.45 15.00 13.01
N ALA A 64 -4.81 16.14 12.95
CA ALA A 64 -5.49 17.44 13.14
C ALA A 64 -6.58 17.70 12.09
N LEU A 65 -6.46 17.15 10.90
CA LEU A 65 -7.44 17.26 9.83
C LEU A 65 -8.51 16.16 9.88
N ALA A 66 -8.11 14.95 10.27
CA ALA A 66 -8.97 13.77 10.25
C ALA A 66 -10.05 13.79 11.33
N TRP A 67 -9.69 14.18 12.55
CA TRP A 67 -10.54 14.05 13.73
C TRP A 67 -11.08 15.38 14.28
N GLN A 68 -11.51 16.27 13.42
CA GLN A 68 -12.11 17.55 13.88
C GLN A 68 -13.41 17.38 14.66
N LEU A 69 -14.07 16.23 14.61
CA LEU A 69 -15.42 16.00 15.13
C LEU A 69 -15.57 14.78 16.04
N GLU A 70 -14.57 13.93 16.18
CA GLU A 70 -14.64 12.70 16.97
C GLU A 70 -13.45 12.58 17.94
N GLU A 71 -13.61 11.83 19.03
CA GLU A 71 -12.52 11.52 19.94
C GLU A 71 -11.43 10.71 19.20
N TYR A 72 -10.19 11.06 19.46
CA TYR A 72 -9.06 10.29 18.95
C TYR A 72 -9.16 8.82 19.41
N PRO A 73 -8.97 7.84 18.53
CA PRO A 73 -8.88 6.46 18.96
C PRO A 73 -7.77 6.31 20.02
N ALA A 74 -7.98 5.43 20.98
CA ALA A 74 -7.08 5.24 22.14
C ALA A 74 -5.63 4.88 21.75
N GLU A 75 -5.41 4.33 20.56
CA GLU A 75 -4.09 3.94 20.04
C GLU A 75 -3.71 4.77 18.81
N THR A 76 -3.30 6.03 19.04
CA THR A 76 -2.84 6.91 17.95
C THR A 76 -1.33 7.13 17.93
N GLU A 77 -0.60 6.54 18.86
CA GLU A 77 0.86 6.61 18.85
C GLU A 77 1.44 5.57 17.91
N VAL A 78 2.28 6.03 17.00
CA VAL A 78 3.00 5.21 16.04
C VAL A 78 4.48 5.50 16.16
N ASP A 79 5.28 4.46 16.36
CA ASP A 79 6.74 4.54 16.32
C ASP A 79 7.17 4.59 14.83
N PHE A 80 7.40 5.79 14.33
CA PHE A 80 7.80 6.01 12.93
C PHE A 80 9.25 5.62 12.62
N ASP A 81 10.04 5.21 13.58
CA ASP A 81 11.34 4.58 13.29
C ASP A 81 11.14 3.14 12.77
N GLN A 82 10.09 2.47 13.25
CA GLN A 82 9.79 1.08 12.89
C GLN A 82 8.61 0.93 11.92
N TYR A 83 7.65 1.85 11.92
CA TYR A 83 6.39 1.71 11.19
C TYR A 83 6.13 2.89 10.25
N ILE A 84 5.22 2.66 9.34
CA ILE A 84 4.54 3.69 8.55
C ILE A 84 3.03 3.47 8.64
N VAL A 85 2.26 4.50 8.33
CA VAL A 85 0.79 4.43 8.32
C VAL A 85 0.27 4.48 6.89
N ILE A 86 -0.67 3.60 6.57
CA ILE A 86 -1.48 3.65 5.37
C ILE A 86 -2.88 4.09 5.80
N ALA A 87 -3.28 5.27 5.36
CA ALA A 87 -4.61 5.83 5.63
C ALA A 87 -5.47 5.70 4.36
N ALA A 88 -6.25 4.62 4.27
CA ALA A 88 -7.25 4.43 3.23
C ALA A 88 -8.48 5.27 3.54
N ILE A 89 -8.94 6.10 2.58
CA ILE A 89 -10.05 7.04 2.74
C ILE A 89 -10.90 6.97 1.47
N ASP A 90 -12.19 6.74 1.65
CA ASP A 90 -13.15 6.68 0.54
C ASP A 90 -13.67 8.08 0.16
N ASN A 91 -14.47 8.12 -0.88
CA ASN A 91 -15.24 9.29 -1.26
C ASN A 91 -16.34 9.58 -0.23
N VAL A 92 -16.90 10.79 -0.32
CA VAL A 92 -18.09 11.16 0.45
C VAL A 92 -19.32 10.52 -0.22
N HIS A 93 -20.08 9.76 0.54
CA HIS A 93 -21.33 9.13 0.12
C HIS A 93 -22.54 9.79 0.78
N GLN A 94 -23.63 9.94 0.04
CA GLN A 94 -24.89 10.54 0.52
C GLN A 94 -25.78 9.52 1.24
N ALA A 95 -25.25 8.32 1.53
CA ALA A 95 -25.95 7.23 2.20
C ALA A 95 -24.98 6.38 3.00
N GLY A 96 -25.49 5.58 3.93
CA GLY A 96 -24.73 4.55 4.64
C GLY A 96 -24.51 3.29 3.80
N GLY A 97 -23.85 2.30 4.39
CA GLY A 97 -23.60 0.99 3.77
C GLY A 97 -22.31 0.90 2.96
N TYR A 98 -21.53 1.96 2.90
CA TYR A 98 -20.21 1.93 2.26
C TYR A 98 -19.13 1.57 3.29
N ASP A 99 -18.13 0.82 2.87
CA ASP A 99 -16.96 0.47 3.68
C ASP A 99 -15.71 0.44 2.83
N ILE A 100 -14.58 0.76 3.46
CA ILE A 100 -13.25 0.70 2.86
C ILE A 100 -12.32 -0.13 3.74
N GLN A 101 -11.44 -0.90 3.12
CA GLN A 101 -10.50 -1.73 3.86
C GLN A 101 -9.17 -1.91 3.13
N VAL A 102 -8.07 -1.77 3.86
CA VAL A 102 -6.77 -2.30 3.44
C VAL A 102 -6.82 -3.81 3.64
N VAL A 103 -6.92 -4.57 2.54
CA VAL A 103 -7.13 -6.03 2.59
C VAL A 103 -5.84 -6.83 2.53
N SER A 104 -4.81 -6.27 1.92
CA SER A 104 -3.49 -6.89 1.90
C SER A 104 -2.39 -5.87 1.64
N VAL A 105 -1.21 -6.15 2.17
CA VAL A 105 0.03 -5.44 1.83
C VAL A 105 1.05 -6.47 1.40
N THR A 106 1.63 -6.31 0.23
CA THR A 106 2.55 -7.27 -0.36
C THR A 106 3.79 -6.56 -0.88
N GLU A 107 4.95 -7.03 -0.47
CA GLU A 107 6.22 -6.57 -0.99
C GLU A 107 6.58 -7.34 -2.26
N TYR A 108 6.96 -6.61 -3.30
CA TYR A 108 7.46 -7.10 -4.59
C TYR A 108 8.93 -6.69 -4.78
N SER A 109 9.55 -7.11 -5.87
CA SER A 109 10.95 -6.78 -6.17
C SER A 109 11.23 -5.28 -6.17
N SER A 110 10.33 -4.44 -6.68
CA SER A 110 10.53 -2.99 -6.88
C SER A 110 9.73 -2.10 -5.92
N ASN A 111 8.64 -2.59 -5.34
CA ASN A 111 7.72 -1.79 -4.52
C ASN A 111 6.93 -2.64 -3.54
N VAL A 112 6.19 -1.97 -2.67
CA VAL A 112 5.16 -2.56 -1.81
C VAL A 112 3.80 -2.11 -2.34
N VAL A 113 2.87 -3.05 -2.49
CA VAL A 113 1.49 -2.75 -2.91
C VAL A 113 0.54 -3.00 -1.77
N ALA A 114 -0.18 -1.97 -1.36
CA ALA A 114 -1.32 -2.07 -0.46
C ALA A 114 -2.61 -2.10 -1.29
N LYS A 115 -3.38 -3.18 -1.17
CA LYS A 115 -4.67 -3.33 -1.86
C LYS A 115 -5.80 -2.81 -1.00
N ILE A 116 -6.63 -1.94 -1.59
CA ILE A 116 -7.77 -1.29 -0.96
C ILE A 116 -9.04 -1.90 -1.55
N ALA A 117 -9.90 -2.43 -0.70
CA ALA A 117 -11.22 -2.92 -1.08
C ALA A 117 -12.29 -1.89 -0.70
N TYR A 118 -13.25 -1.71 -1.59
CA TYR A 118 -14.46 -0.92 -1.39
C TYR A 118 -15.65 -1.86 -1.42
N THR A 119 -16.49 -1.78 -0.43
CA THR A 119 -17.71 -2.60 -0.38
C THR A 119 -18.92 -1.71 -0.15
N GLN A 120 -20.06 -2.13 -0.72
CA GLN A 120 -21.33 -1.48 -0.52
C GLN A 120 -22.35 -2.55 -0.13
N THR A 121 -22.99 -2.35 1.00
CA THR A 121 -24.14 -3.15 1.43
C THR A 121 -25.42 -2.35 1.25
N ALA A 122 -26.53 -3.03 0.96
CA ALA A 122 -27.82 -2.36 0.86
C ALA A 122 -28.22 -1.79 2.23
N ASN A 123 -27.89 -0.53 2.45
CA ASN A 123 -28.29 0.22 3.64
C ASN A 123 -28.82 1.59 3.18
N PHE A 124 -30.11 1.79 3.39
CA PHE A 124 -30.82 3.01 2.99
C PHE A 124 -30.81 4.08 4.11
N SER A 125 -29.90 3.98 5.07
CA SER A 125 -29.73 5.02 6.07
C SER A 125 -29.25 6.32 5.41
N THR A 126 -29.74 7.44 5.92
CA THR A 126 -29.55 8.77 5.30
C THR A 126 -28.31 9.57 5.74
N PRO A 127 -27.46 9.14 6.69
CA PRO A 127 -26.31 9.96 7.04
C PRO A 127 -25.30 10.00 5.88
N ILE A 128 -24.72 11.18 5.69
CA ILE A 128 -23.53 11.34 4.82
C ILE A 128 -22.40 10.56 5.48
N THR A 129 -21.77 9.66 4.74
CA THR A 129 -20.66 8.85 5.22
C THR A 129 -19.40 9.11 4.40
N ARG A 130 -18.27 8.90 5.02
CA ARG A 130 -16.97 8.84 4.37
C ARG A 130 -16.13 7.81 5.08
N PRO A 131 -16.17 6.57 4.62
CA PRO A 131 -15.47 5.45 5.24
C PRO A 131 -13.95 5.64 5.22
N TYR A 132 -13.29 5.14 6.26
CA TYR A 132 -11.84 5.15 6.35
C TYR A 132 -11.31 3.91 7.07
N HIS A 133 -10.07 3.53 6.76
CA HIS A 133 -9.34 2.48 7.45
C HIS A 133 -7.85 2.83 7.51
N PHE A 134 -7.33 3.04 8.73
CA PHE A 134 -5.92 3.33 8.97
C PHE A 134 -5.22 2.11 9.54
N VAL A 135 -4.12 1.74 8.94
CA VAL A 135 -3.30 0.62 9.38
C VAL A 135 -1.85 1.03 9.51
N LYS A 136 -1.12 0.42 10.46
CA LYS A 136 0.34 0.49 10.51
C LYS A 136 0.94 -0.80 9.96
N ILE A 137 2.05 -0.65 9.26
CA ILE A 137 2.89 -1.75 8.76
C ILE A 137 4.34 -1.49 9.15
N LEU A 138 5.17 -2.55 9.25
CA LEU A 138 6.61 -2.37 9.36
C LEU A 138 7.11 -1.54 8.19
N ARG A 139 8.00 -0.58 8.48
CA ARG A 139 8.56 0.33 7.49
C ARG A 139 9.32 -0.45 6.43
N PRO A 140 8.84 -0.48 5.18
CA PRO A 140 9.56 -1.12 4.09
C PRO A 140 10.70 -0.22 3.59
N ALA A 141 11.72 -0.84 3.01
CA ALA A 141 12.79 -0.11 2.32
C ALA A 141 12.34 0.44 0.94
N LYS A 142 11.21 -0.05 0.43
CA LYS A 142 10.66 0.28 -0.89
C LYS A 142 9.46 1.21 -0.77
N SER A 143 9.17 1.93 -1.86
CA SER A 143 7.98 2.79 -1.94
C SER A 143 6.69 1.97 -1.85
N VAL A 144 5.69 2.53 -1.17
CA VAL A 144 4.36 1.94 -1.06
C VAL A 144 3.42 2.57 -2.08
N ILE A 145 2.69 1.72 -2.80
CA ILE A 145 1.70 2.10 -3.81
C ILE A 145 0.33 1.59 -3.34
N LEU A 146 -0.68 2.45 -3.37
CA LEU A 146 -2.07 2.09 -3.09
C LEU A 146 -2.75 1.70 -4.39
N LYS A 147 -3.48 0.57 -4.40
CA LYS A 147 -4.23 0.07 -5.56
C LYS A 147 -5.56 -0.52 -5.13
N ASP A 148 -6.52 -0.51 -6.04
CA ASP A 148 -7.77 -1.24 -5.85
C ASP A 148 -7.53 -2.75 -5.75
N ALA A 149 -8.24 -3.40 -4.83
CA ALA A 149 -8.35 -4.84 -4.83
C ALA A 149 -9.32 -5.26 -5.96
N VAL A 150 -8.81 -6.02 -6.91
CA VAL A 150 -9.66 -6.67 -7.93
C VAL A 150 -10.05 -8.04 -7.38
N PHE A 151 -11.35 -8.29 -7.27
CA PHE A 151 -11.94 -9.57 -6.84
C PHE A 151 -12.46 -10.33 -8.04
#